data_69d66f51f84248d9429db4dfa0809133
#
_entry.id   69d66f51f84248d9429db4dfa0809133
#
_cell.length_a   1.000
_cell.length_b   1.000
_cell.length_c   1.000
_cell.angle_alpha   90.00
_cell.angle_beta   90.00
_cell.angle_gamma   90.00
#
_symmetry.space_group_name_H-M   'P 1'
#
loop_
_entity.id
_entity.type
_entity.pdbx_description
1 polymer ?
#
loop_
_entity_poly.entity_id
_entity_poly.type
_entity_poly.pdbx_seq_one_letter_code
_entity_poly.pdbx_strand_id
1 'polypeptide(L)'
;MNKKTLFIGIMSLFTGSIMAQQTTFFNNPVIHGDVADPSIIRVGQTYYATGTSSEWAPHYPIFSSKDLVNWTQEGHVFEEKPSWIKNSFWAPEWYVHQGKTYVYYTARKAKDNISCIGVAVADTPVGPFKDYGPIVEFGKEAIDAFILEDKGNLYISWKAYGLDNRPIELLACKLSKDGLRLDGEPFTLLRDDEHQGLEGQHWFKQGDYYYIIYSIKGCCGPNSDYAVSVARSKKLKGPYEKYAGNPILEGSDEVLSIGHGTLTTTPEGKTYYLCHAYLPDAGFYQGRQPYLLEMKMDEDQWPTFVTGKYARVSQPMPSANLVQEPATDFYDTFNAEKIRPEWTWNYPYANAKASIKDGDLVISGSPKDNSKTGVAYCLRPSSPDYTLETAFVNHAKHWQGITLYGDAENLITWGVSKNRLAIKLIRNGKEEIISEGTVRTSNLYLRMKITEGKYCSFSWSKDGKTWISADMNGFGRMNVHSLVRWDRIARPGIYHEGKADESSAFSYVSLRNEP
;
A
#
# COMPACT_ATOMS: atom_id res chain seq x y z
N MET A 1 -90.64 19.59 15.91
CA MET A 1 -89.76 18.44 16.22
C MET A 1 -88.49 18.58 15.30
N ASN A 2 -87.45 19.17 15.84
CA ASN A 2 -86.22 19.41 15.08
C ASN A 2 -85.20 18.29 15.40
N LYS A 3 -84.78 17.53 14.38
CA LYS A 3 -83.68 16.57 14.46
C LYS A 3 -82.38 17.31 14.18
N LYS A 4 -81.51 17.40 15.20
CA LYS A 4 -80.14 17.83 15.05
C LYS A 4 -79.29 16.61 14.69
N THR A 5 -78.67 16.63 13.51
CA THR A 5 -77.66 15.64 13.06
C THR A 5 -76.28 16.06 13.55
N LEU A 6 -75.69 15.22 14.38
CA LEU A 6 -74.30 15.41 14.90
C LEU A 6 -73.29 14.83 13.91
N PHE A 7 -72.40 15.65 13.30
CA PHE A 7 -71.27 15.23 12.50
C PHE A 7 -70.09 15.01 13.45
N ILE A 8 -69.62 13.78 13.57
CA ILE A 8 -68.37 13.42 14.25
C ILE A 8 -67.27 13.37 13.16
N GLY A 9 -66.39 14.38 13.15
CA GLY A 9 -65.21 14.38 12.31
C GLY A 9 -64.11 13.48 12.92
N ILE A 10 -63.80 12.41 12.26
CA ILE A 10 -62.65 11.55 12.59
C ILE A 10 -61.38 12.24 12.08
N MET A 11 -60.59 12.79 13.00
CA MET A 11 -59.27 13.35 12.71
C MET A 11 -58.26 12.22 12.76
N SER A 12 -57.86 11.68 11.59
CA SER A 12 -56.77 10.69 11.45
C SER A 12 -55.43 11.36 11.70
N LEU A 13 -54.84 11.10 12.86
CA LEU A 13 -53.47 11.44 13.17
C LEU A 13 -52.53 10.47 12.39
N PHE A 14 -51.95 10.95 11.30
CA PHE A 14 -50.82 10.31 10.66
C PHE A 14 -49.58 10.52 11.55
N THR A 15 -49.27 9.57 12.39
CA THR A 15 -47.95 9.48 13.04
C THR A 15 -46.97 8.93 12.02
N GLY A 16 -46.32 9.80 11.30
CA GLY A 16 -45.17 9.44 10.50
C GLY A 16 -44.02 8.99 11.43
N SER A 17 -43.81 7.68 11.54
CA SER A 17 -42.62 7.15 12.18
C SER A 17 -41.40 7.56 11.34
N ILE A 18 -40.66 8.57 11.77
CA ILE A 18 -39.33 8.84 11.27
C ILE A 18 -38.48 7.68 11.79
N MET A 19 -38.29 6.66 10.94
CA MET A 19 -37.27 5.63 11.19
C MET A 19 -35.92 6.34 11.14
N ALA A 20 -35.29 6.52 12.30
CA ALA A 20 -33.91 6.93 12.36
C ALA A 20 -33.11 5.87 11.60
N GLN A 21 -32.50 6.27 10.50
CA GLN A 21 -31.65 5.40 9.70
C GLN A 21 -30.46 5.01 10.59
N GLN A 22 -30.36 3.73 10.94
CA GLN A 22 -29.29 3.23 11.79
C GLN A 22 -27.97 3.39 11.01
N THR A 23 -27.07 4.21 11.50
CA THR A 23 -25.74 4.36 10.90
C THR A 23 -25.02 3.03 11.02
N THR A 24 -24.66 2.46 9.88
CA THR A 24 -23.80 1.28 9.81
C THR A 24 -22.34 1.72 9.73
N PHE A 25 -21.41 0.85 10.15
CA PHE A 25 -19.98 1.15 10.22
C PHE A 25 -19.18 0.13 9.42
N PHE A 26 -18.05 0.56 8.90
CA PHE A 26 -16.98 -0.30 8.40
C PHE A 26 -15.73 -0.13 9.25
N ASN A 27 -14.79 -1.06 9.14
CA ASN A 27 -13.52 -1.00 9.84
C ASN A 27 -12.36 -0.81 8.85
N ASN A 28 -11.50 0.14 9.13
CA ASN A 28 -10.22 0.30 8.47
C ASN A 28 -9.23 -0.81 8.91
N PRO A 29 -8.27 -1.18 8.04
CA PRO A 29 -8.00 -0.64 6.72
C PRO A 29 -9.00 -1.12 5.66
N VAL A 30 -9.25 -0.31 4.62
CA VAL A 30 -10.12 -0.71 3.49
C VAL A 30 -9.36 -1.51 2.42
N ILE A 31 -8.06 -1.37 2.34
CA ILE A 31 -7.17 -2.23 1.54
C ILE A 31 -6.18 -2.86 2.51
N HIS A 32 -6.17 -4.19 2.57
CA HIS A 32 -5.32 -4.92 3.50
C HIS A 32 -3.89 -5.11 2.98
N GLY A 33 -2.94 -5.11 3.91
CA GLY A 33 -1.52 -5.27 3.65
C GLY A 33 -0.80 -3.98 3.27
N ASP A 34 0.52 -4.06 3.14
CA ASP A 34 1.43 -2.91 2.97
C ASP A 34 1.24 -2.21 1.62
N VAL A 35 0.42 -1.15 1.61
CA VAL A 35 0.14 -0.25 0.48
C VAL A 35 0.18 1.17 1.00
N ALA A 36 1.38 1.73 1.12
CA ALA A 36 1.59 3.06 1.67
C ALA A 36 1.30 4.17 0.64
N ASP A 37 1.18 5.40 1.12
CA ASP A 37 1.07 6.62 0.32
C ASP A 37 -0.03 6.51 -0.76
N PRO A 38 -1.28 6.12 -0.38
CA PRO A 38 -2.31 5.84 -1.35
C PRO A 38 -2.82 7.11 -2.03
N SER A 39 -3.00 7.03 -3.34
CA SER A 39 -3.72 8.02 -4.14
C SER A 39 -4.99 7.42 -4.70
N ILE A 40 -6.05 8.22 -4.80
CA ILE A 40 -7.38 7.79 -5.24
C ILE A 40 -7.98 8.75 -6.24
N ILE A 41 -8.59 8.18 -7.30
CA ILE A 41 -9.43 8.92 -8.25
C ILE A 41 -10.78 8.23 -8.41
N ARG A 42 -11.77 8.99 -8.89
CA ARG A 42 -13.05 8.45 -9.37
C ARG A 42 -13.19 8.66 -10.87
N VAL A 43 -13.42 7.58 -11.61
CA VAL A 43 -13.74 7.63 -13.05
C VAL A 43 -15.11 7.00 -13.26
N GLY A 44 -16.08 7.83 -13.61
CA GLY A 44 -17.48 7.41 -13.67
C GLY A 44 -18.02 7.00 -12.30
N GLN A 45 -18.40 5.73 -12.17
CA GLN A 45 -18.91 5.15 -10.92
C GLN A 45 -17.89 4.23 -10.23
N THR A 46 -16.63 4.25 -10.66
CA THR A 46 -15.57 3.42 -10.11
C THR A 46 -14.49 4.28 -9.48
N TYR A 47 -14.07 3.91 -8.28
CA TYR A 47 -12.90 4.46 -7.63
C TYR A 47 -11.70 3.58 -7.98
N TYR A 48 -10.55 4.21 -8.20
CA TYR A 48 -9.29 3.54 -8.41
C TYR A 48 -8.27 4.08 -7.43
N ALA A 49 -7.54 3.17 -6.79
CA ALA A 49 -6.46 3.51 -5.87
C ALA A 49 -5.16 2.87 -6.30
N THR A 50 -4.05 3.50 -5.96
CA THR A 50 -2.70 2.96 -6.09
C THR A 50 -1.89 3.35 -4.88
N GLY A 51 -0.71 2.78 -4.70
CA GLY A 51 0.18 3.12 -3.61
C GLY A 51 1.62 2.68 -3.86
N THR A 52 2.48 3.04 -2.94
CA THR A 52 3.89 2.69 -2.91
C THR A 52 4.11 1.19 -3.02
N SER A 53 5.02 0.78 -3.90
CA SER A 53 5.50 -0.61 -4.00
C SER A 53 6.94 -0.79 -3.49
N SER A 54 7.64 0.31 -3.17
CA SER A 54 9.04 0.33 -2.70
C SER A 54 9.96 -0.52 -3.58
N GLU A 55 10.47 -1.62 -3.01
CA GLU A 55 11.44 -2.52 -3.65
C GLU A 55 10.78 -3.82 -4.16
N TRP A 56 9.48 -3.81 -4.39
CA TRP A 56 8.73 -4.94 -4.94
C TRP A 56 8.26 -4.65 -6.36
N ALA A 57 8.44 -5.60 -7.26
CA ALA A 57 7.84 -5.62 -8.59
C ALA A 57 6.68 -6.63 -8.63
N PRO A 58 5.65 -6.43 -9.47
CA PRO A 58 5.41 -5.29 -10.34
C PRO A 58 5.14 -4.00 -9.54
N HIS A 59 5.19 -2.82 -10.20
CA HIS A 59 5.26 -1.56 -9.50
C HIS A 59 3.94 -0.81 -9.50
N TYR A 60 3.62 -0.21 -8.32
CA TYR A 60 2.41 0.56 -8.07
C TYR A 60 1.14 -0.25 -8.33
N PRO A 61 0.68 -1.05 -7.36
CA PRO A 61 -0.52 -1.88 -7.50
C PRO A 61 -1.75 -0.99 -7.74
N ILE A 62 -2.64 -1.45 -8.60
CA ILE A 62 -3.89 -0.78 -8.95
C ILE A 62 -5.04 -1.55 -8.31
N PHE A 63 -5.89 -0.83 -7.60
CA PHE A 63 -7.11 -1.35 -7.00
C PHE A 63 -8.33 -0.63 -7.56
N SER A 64 -9.46 -1.30 -7.63
CA SER A 64 -10.76 -0.72 -7.96
C SER A 64 -11.81 -0.99 -6.90
N SER A 65 -12.76 -0.05 -6.75
CA SER A 65 -13.91 -0.19 -5.86
C SER A 65 -15.14 0.52 -6.46
N LYS A 66 -16.34 0.02 -6.12
CA LYS A 66 -17.62 0.68 -6.44
C LYS A 66 -18.17 1.48 -5.25
N ASP A 67 -17.59 1.30 -4.07
CA ASP A 67 -18.20 1.73 -2.81
C ASP A 67 -17.21 2.33 -1.80
N LEU A 68 -15.90 2.41 -2.14
CA LEU A 68 -14.80 2.89 -1.29
C LEU A 68 -14.37 1.94 -0.16
N VAL A 69 -15.14 0.88 0.12
CA VAL A 69 -14.91 -0.02 1.26
C VAL A 69 -14.39 -1.38 0.80
N ASN A 70 -14.96 -1.89 -0.30
CA ASN A 70 -14.58 -3.19 -0.87
C ASN A 70 -13.71 -2.98 -2.10
N TRP A 71 -12.49 -3.51 -2.09
CA TRP A 71 -11.48 -3.27 -3.11
C TRP A 71 -10.98 -4.57 -3.75
N THR A 72 -10.73 -4.51 -5.04
CA THR A 72 -10.12 -5.61 -5.82
C THR A 72 -8.84 -5.11 -6.48
N GLN A 73 -7.78 -5.92 -6.44
CA GLN A 73 -6.54 -5.61 -7.16
C GLN A 73 -6.70 -5.96 -8.63
N GLU A 74 -6.48 -4.99 -9.52
CA GLU A 74 -6.65 -5.12 -10.98
C GLU A 74 -5.33 -5.42 -11.71
N GLY A 75 -4.22 -4.94 -11.21
CA GLY A 75 -2.92 -5.01 -11.85
C GLY A 75 -1.92 -4.04 -11.25
N HIS A 76 -1.05 -3.50 -12.09
CA HIS A 76 0.01 -2.57 -11.71
C HIS A 76 0.19 -1.49 -12.78
N VAL A 77 0.79 -0.35 -12.39
CA VAL A 77 1.16 0.71 -13.34
C VAL A 77 2.30 0.22 -14.26
N PHE A 78 3.29 -0.46 -13.69
CA PHE A 78 4.40 -1.03 -14.46
C PHE A 78 4.59 -2.51 -14.12
N GLU A 79 4.47 -3.36 -15.14
CA GLU A 79 4.87 -4.77 -15.05
C GLU A 79 6.40 -4.90 -15.03
N GLU A 80 7.08 -4.07 -15.82
CA GLU A 80 8.54 -3.98 -15.88
C GLU A 80 9.01 -2.59 -15.51
N LYS A 81 10.13 -2.54 -14.81
CA LYS A 81 10.78 -1.30 -14.36
C LYS A 81 11.23 -0.44 -15.55
N PRO A 82 10.82 0.85 -15.65
CA PRO A 82 11.41 1.78 -16.60
C PRO A 82 12.92 1.85 -16.49
N SER A 83 13.61 1.93 -17.62
CA SER A 83 15.08 1.79 -17.69
C SER A 83 15.86 2.85 -16.91
N TRP A 84 15.31 4.06 -16.77
CA TRP A 84 15.92 5.17 -16.05
C TRP A 84 15.87 5.02 -14.52
N ILE A 85 15.00 4.14 -14.00
CA ILE A 85 14.76 3.94 -12.57
C ILE A 85 15.75 2.90 -12.02
N LYS A 86 16.33 3.20 -10.86
CA LYS A 86 17.09 2.24 -10.06
C LYS A 86 16.18 1.47 -9.10
N ASN A 87 15.48 2.20 -8.22
CA ASN A 87 14.66 1.66 -7.13
C ASN A 87 13.71 2.73 -6.56
N SER A 88 13.08 2.44 -5.42
CA SER A 88 12.28 3.38 -4.61
C SER A 88 11.04 3.88 -5.35
N PHE A 89 10.16 2.93 -5.68
CA PHE A 89 8.86 3.24 -6.28
C PHE A 89 7.89 3.73 -5.20
N TRP A 90 7.92 5.06 -4.92
CA TRP A 90 7.20 5.71 -3.84
C TRP A 90 6.12 6.65 -4.34
N ALA A 91 5.11 6.87 -3.49
CA ALA A 91 4.09 7.92 -3.57
C ALA A 91 3.60 8.21 -5.00
N PRO A 92 2.85 7.29 -5.61
CA PRO A 92 2.19 7.55 -6.88
C PRO A 92 0.99 8.46 -6.67
N GLU A 93 0.77 9.41 -7.58
CA GLU A 93 -0.38 10.30 -7.58
C GLU A 93 -1.17 10.18 -8.87
N TRP A 94 -2.45 9.82 -8.75
CA TRP A 94 -3.39 9.76 -9.85
C TRP A 94 -3.86 11.14 -10.32
N TYR A 95 -4.01 11.30 -11.61
CA TYR A 95 -4.69 12.46 -12.17
C TYR A 95 -5.41 12.10 -13.47
N VAL A 96 -6.64 12.61 -13.65
CA VAL A 96 -7.39 12.45 -14.91
C VAL A 96 -7.39 13.76 -15.66
N HIS A 97 -6.87 13.75 -16.87
CA HIS A 97 -6.78 14.93 -17.73
C HIS A 97 -7.08 14.59 -19.18
N GLN A 98 -7.98 15.35 -19.82
CA GLN A 98 -8.37 15.18 -21.23
C GLN A 98 -8.74 13.74 -21.61
N GLY A 99 -9.47 13.05 -20.72
CA GLY A 99 -9.92 11.68 -20.92
C GLY A 99 -8.85 10.60 -20.77
N LYS A 100 -7.64 10.96 -20.36
CA LYS A 100 -6.54 10.04 -20.05
C LYS A 100 -6.25 10.00 -18.57
N THR A 101 -5.65 8.92 -18.13
CA THR A 101 -5.20 8.71 -16.74
C THR A 101 -3.70 8.88 -16.66
N TYR A 102 -3.25 9.74 -15.76
CA TYR A 102 -1.86 10.02 -15.45
C TYR A 102 -1.51 9.45 -14.08
N VAL A 103 -0.31 8.95 -13.95
CA VAL A 103 0.32 8.64 -12.66
C VAL A 103 1.62 9.43 -12.58
N TYR A 104 1.68 10.38 -11.65
CA TYR A 104 2.93 11.05 -11.28
C TYR A 104 3.52 10.28 -10.11
N TYR A 105 4.80 9.95 -10.16
CA TYR A 105 5.35 9.03 -9.20
C TYR A 105 6.79 9.36 -8.83
N THR A 106 7.16 9.06 -7.60
CA THR A 106 8.54 9.19 -7.13
C THR A 106 9.34 7.94 -7.45
N ALA A 107 10.54 8.12 -7.98
CA ALA A 107 11.52 7.05 -8.11
C ALA A 107 12.95 7.58 -8.07
N ARG A 108 13.92 6.73 -7.72
CA ARG A 108 15.35 7.07 -7.75
C ARG A 108 15.96 6.75 -9.11
N LYS A 109 16.69 7.72 -9.65
CA LYS A 109 17.34 7.58 -10.96
C LYS A 109 18.50 6.58 -10.92
N ALA A 110 18.65 5.79 -11.99
CA ALA A 110 19.76 4.85 -12.15
C ALA A 110 21.12 5.55 -12.25
N LYS A 111 21.14 6.79 -12.77
CA LYS A 111 22.36 7.57 -13.02
C LYS A 111 23.06 8.02 -11.74
N ASP A 112 22.34 8.51 -10.77
CA ASP A 112 22.89 9.22 -9.60
C ASP A 112 22.22 8.87 -8.27
N ASN A 113 21.22 8.00 -8.30
CA ASN A 113 20.44 7.57 -7.13
C ASN A 113 19.68 8.70 -6.43
N ILE A 114 19.36 9.78 -7.14
CA ILE A 114 18.58 10.92 -6.65
C ILE A 114 17.11 10.67 -6.95
N SER A 115 16.23 10.97 -5.98
CA SER A 115 14.78 10.89 -6.16
C SER A 115 14.30 12.03 -7.06
N CYS A 116 13.42 11.69 -7.98
CA CYS A 116 12.74 12.62 -8.86
C CYS A 116 11.30 12.17 -9.12
N ILE A 117 10.51 13.01 -9.75
CA ILE A 117 9.13 12.69 -10.12
C ILE A 117 9.08 12.38 -11.61
N GLY A 118 8.63 11.18 -11.94
CA GLY A 118 8.28 10.75 -13.29
C GLY A 118 6.79 10.85 -13.56
N VAL A 119 6.40 10.65 -14.82
CA VAL A 119 5.00 10.58 -15.23
C VAL A 119 4.75 9.44 -16.21
N ALA A 120 3.68 8.70 -15.98
CA ALA A 120 3.16 7.69 -16.91
C ALA A 120 1.71 7.99 -17.26
N VAL A 121 1.29 7.63 -18.49
CA VAL A 121 -0.04 7.95 -19.02
C VAL A 121 -0.65 6.73 -19.67
N ALA A 122 -1.95 6.53 -19.45
CA ALA A 122 -2.77 5.50 -20.08
C ALA A 122 -4.12 6.06 -20.54
N ASP A 123 -4.79 5.33 -21.39
CA ASP A 123 -6.16 5.67 -21.81
C ASP A 123 -7.21 5.28 -20.76
N THR A 124 -6.86 4.36 -19.86
CA THR A 124 -7.74 3.88 -18.77
C THR A 124 -6.98 3.76 -17.45
N PRO A 125 -7.67 3.80 -16.29
CA PRO A 125 -7.02 3.63 -14.98
C PRO A 125 -6.33 2.28 -14.76
N VAL A 126 -6.64 1.28 -15.56
CA VAL A 126 -6.00 -0.06 -15.47
C VAL A 126 -4.88 -0.25 -16.51
N GLY A 127 -4.50 0.80 -17.22
CA GLY A 127 -3.42 0.78 -18.19
C GLY A 127 -3.81 0.29 -19.59
N PRO A 128 -2.84 -0.16 -20.41
CA PRO A 128 -1.40 -0.14 -20.11
C PRO A 128 -0.83 1.29 -20.06
N PHE A 129 0.08 1.53 -19.13
CA PHE A 129 0.74 2.83 -18.96
C PHE A 129 2.00 2.95 -19.79
N LYS A 130 2.15 4.10 -20.45
CA LYS A 130 3.38 4.50 -21.13
C LYS A 130 4.13 5.47 -20.23
N ASP A 131 5.37 5.13 -19.88
CA ASP A 131 6.29 6.01 -19.16
C ASP A 131 6.84 7.12 -20.07
N TYR A 132 6.83 8.35 -19.56
CA TYR A 132 7.39 9.54 -20.22
C TYR A 132 8.68 10.03 -19.53
N GLY A 133 9.13 9.33 -18.49
CA GLY A 133 10.36 9.66 -17.77
C GLY A 133 10.22 10.74 -16.71
N PRO A 134 11.36 11.24 -16.18
CA PRO A 134 11.36 12.25 -15.14
C PRO A 134 10.93 13.62 -15.66
N ILE A 135 10.09 14.32 -14.90
CA ILE A 135 9.59 15.67 -15.21
C ILE A 135 9.94 16.70 -14.13
N VAL A 136 10.20 16.25 -12.88
CA VAL A 136 10.70 17.11 -11.81
C VAL A 136 12.00 16.54 -11.28
N GLU A 137 13.07 17.25 -11.57
CA GLU A 137 14.42 17.01 -11.04
C GLU A 137 14.85 18.29 -10.33
N PHE A 138 14.68 18.37 -8.99
CA PHE A 138 14.91 19.60 -8.27
C PHE A 138 15.67 19.38 -6.96
N GLY A 139 16.79 20.09 -6.79
CA GLY A 139 17.64 19.95 -5.62
C GLY A 139 18.29 18.56 -5.54
N LYS A 140 18.44 18.03 -4.32
CA LYS A 140 18.92 16.67 -4.12
C LYS A 140 17.79 15.65 -4.23
N GLU A 141 16.59 16.02 -3.79
CA GLU A 141 15.44 15.10 -3.76
C GLU A 141 14.14 15.85 -4.06
N ALA A 142 13.35 15.32 -4.98
CA ALA A 142 11.99 15.74 -5.27
C ALA A 142 11.09 14.50 -5.17
N ILE A 143 10.10 14.54 -4.26
CA ILE A 143 9.17 13.43 -4.00
C ILE A 143 7.75 13.94 -3.79
N ASP A 144 6.79 13.01 -3.74
CA ASP A 144 5.40 13.26 -3.36
C ASP A 144 4.71 14.28 -4.26
N ALA A 145 4.48 13.90 -5.51
CA ALA A 145 3.78 14.75 -6.46
C ALA A 145 2.30 14.93 -6.08
N PHE A 146 1.76 16.11 -6.33
CA PHE A 146 0.31 16.33 -6.37
C PHE A 146 -0.08 17.31 -7.48
N ILE A 147 -1.22 17.08 -8.14
CA ILE A 147 -1.67 17.89 -9.27
C ILE A 147 -2.91 18.70 -8.89
N LEU A 148 -2.83 20.00 -9.14
CA LEU A 148 -3.97 20.92 -9.04
C LEU A 148 -4.27 21.55 -10.41
N GLU A 149 -5.53 21.53 -10.84
CA GLU A 149 -6.00 22.36 -11.92
C GLU A 149 -6.67 23.62 -11.36
N ASP A 150 -6.20 24.80 -11.79
CA ASP A 150 -6.84 26.08 -11.47
C ASP A 150 -6.99 26.92 -12.73
N LYS A 151 -8.23 27.32 -13.03
CA LYS A 151 -8.58 28.17 -14.19
C LYS A 151 -8.00 27.67 -15.52
N GLY A 152 -8.04 26.35 -15.73
CA GLY A 152 -7.55 25.69 -16.95
C GLY A 152 -6.02 25.61 -17.05
N ASN A 153 -5.28 25.87 -15.97
CA ASN A 153 -3.87 25.62 -15.88
C ASN A 153 -3.58 24.48 -14.91
N LEU A 154 -2.69 23.60 -15.29
CA LEU A 154 -2.20 22.54 -14.44
C LEU A 154 -1.00 23.02 -13.63
N TYR A 155 -0.95 22.62 -12.37
CA TYR A 155 0.17 22.84 -11.46
C TYR A 155 0.54 21.51 -10.82
N ILE A 156 1.84 21.26 -10.67
CA ILE A 156 2.38 20.16 -9.87
C ILE A 156 3.01 20.72 -8.62
N SER A 157 2.77 20.09 -7.48
CA SER A 157 3.50 20.35 -6.25
C SER A 157 4.32 19.12 -5.85
N TRP A 158 5.38 19.33 -5.07
CA TRP A 158 6.24 18.28 -4.56
C TRP A 158 6.97 18.70 -3.28
N LYS A 159 7.43 17.73 -2.52
CA LYS A 159 8.38 17.96 -1.43
C LYS A 159 9.79 18.06 -2.00
N ALA A 160 10.48 19.15 -1.67
CA ALA A 160 11.89 19.36 -1.98
C ALA A 160 12.71 19.39 -0.68
N TYR A 161 13.77 18.56 -0.61
CA TYR A 161 14.65 18.53 0.56
C TYR A 161 16.13 18.35 0.15
N GLY A 162 17.04 18.44 1.13
CA GLY A 162 18.48 18.42 0.86
C GLY A 162 18.96 19.68 0.10
N LEU A 163 18.25 20.78 0.22
CA LEU A 163 18.53 22.07 -0.41
C LEU A 163 19.48 22.86 0.48
N ASP A 164 20.77 22.90 0.18
CA ASP A 164 21.82 23.76 0.76
C ASP A 164 21.43 24.58 2.00
N ASN A 165 21.42 23.99 3.19
CA ASN A 165 21.06 24.64 4.46
C ASN A 165 19.64 25.24 4.56
N ARG A 166 18.77 25.01 3.57
CA ARG A 166 17.35 25.37 3.66
C ARG A 166 16.54 24.25 4.29
N PRO A 167 15.45 24.55 5.02
CA PRO A 167 14.51 23.55 5.47
C PRO A 167 13.79 22.89 4.29
N ILE A 168 13.06 21.80 4.56
CA ILE A 168 12.13 21.19 3.61
C ILE A 168 11.14 22.26 3.11
N GLU A 169 10.83 22.22 1.83
CA GLU A 169 9.82 23.08 1.21
C GLU A 169 8.83 22.24 0.40
N LEU A 170 7.54 22.57 0.50
CA LEU A 170 6.56 22.18 -0.49
C LEU A 170 6.59 23.23 -1.60
N LEU A 171 7.07 22.81 -2.76
CA LEU A 171 7.18 23.65 -3.94
C LEU A 171 6.04 23.35 -4.91
N ALA A 172 5.73 24.29 -5.78
CA ALA A 172 4.86 24.07 -6.92
C ALA A 172 5.38 24.77 -8.17
N CYS A 173 5.01 24.22 -9.33
CA CYS A 173 5.28 24.81 -10.63
C CYS A 173 4.10 24.59 -11.57
N LYS A 174 3.92 25.46 -12.53
CA LYS A 174 2.98 25.24 -13.62
C LYS A 174 3.46 24.09 -14.49
N LEU A 175 2.53 23.24 -14.93
CA LEU A 175 2.75 22.22 -15.95
C LEU A 175 2.36 22.72 -17.34
N SER A 176 2.98 22.16 -18.36
CA SER A 176 2.51 22.25 -19.74
C SER A 176 1.07 21.70 -19.84
N LYS A 177 0.35 22.11 -20.90
CA LYS A 177 -1.05 21.71 -21.11
C LYS A 177 -1.26 20.19 -21.23
N ASP A 178 -0.23 19.47 -21.66
CA ASP A 178 -0.22 18.01 -21.77
C ASP A 178 0.21 17.32 -20.46
N GLY A 179 0.56 18.08 -19.40
CA GLY A 179 0.97 17.54 -18.12
C GLY A 179 2.34 16.86 -18.07
N LEU A 180 3.12 16.95 -19.16
CA LEU A 180 4.34 16.14 -19.31
C LEU A 180 5.66 16.86 -19.02
N ARG A 181 5.63 18.16 -18.68
CA ARG A 181 6.81 18.94 -18.32
C ARG A 181 6.47 20.17 -17.50
N LEU A 182 7.43 20.70 -16.79
CA LEU A 182 7.30 22.01 -16.13
C LEU A 182 7.21 23.14 -17.17
N ASP A 183 6.38 24.16 -16.89
CA ASP A 183 6.15 25.34 -17.73
C ASP A 183 6.22 26.60 -16.87
N GLY A 184 7.39 26.92 -16.36
CA GLY A 184 7.67 28.09 -15.53
C GLY A 184 8.68 27.81 -14.42
N GLU A 185 8.82 28.79 -13.53
CA GLU A 185 9.70 28.70 -12.37
C GLU A 185 8.94 28.15 -11.16
N PRO A 186 9.56 27.28 -10.35
CA PRO A 186 8.99 26.82 -9.09
C PRO A 186 8.78 27.98 -8.10
N PHE A 187 7.74 27.85 -7.28
CA PHE A 187 7.45 28.76 -6.17
C PHE A 187 7.10 27.96 -4.91
N THR A 188 7.41 28.55 -3.76
CA THR A 188 7.16 27.92 -2.45
C THR A 188 5.70 28.05 -2.06
N LEU A 189 5.09 26.92 -1.67
CA LEU A 189 3.77 26.84 -1.05
C LEU A 189 3.89 26.93 0.49
N LEU A 190 4.69 26.02 1.06
CA LEU A 190 4.96 25.94 2.50
C LEU A 190 6.43 25.69 2.73
N ARG A 191 6.90 26.15 3.88
CA ARG A 191 8.26 25.95 4.36
C ARG A 191 8.25 25.35 5.75
N ASP A 192 9.18 24.42 5.99
CA ASP A 192 9.30 23.69 7.26
C ASP A 192 10.22 24.43 8.25
N ASP A 193 9.85 25.65 8.61
CA ASP A 193 10.63 26.44 9.57
C ASP A 193 10.59 25.86 10.99
N GLU A 194 9.57 25.04 11.30
CA GLU A 194 9.41 24.33 12.57
C GLU A 194 10.13 22.97 12.63
N HIS A 195 10.76 22.54 11.54
CA HIS A 195 11.49 21.26 11.41
C HIS A 195 10.62 20.04 11.75
N GLN A 196 9.37 20.03 11.30
CA GLN A 196 8.41 18.95 11.53
C GLN A 196 8.39 17.90 10.42
N GLY A 197 9.04 18.13 9.28
CA GLY A 197 9.08 17.22 8.15
C GLY A 197 7.81 17.30 7.29
N LEU A 198 7.65 18.35 6.47
CA LEU A 198 6.48 18.50 5.60
C LEU A 198 6.57 17.56 4.40
N GLU A 199 5.51 16.78 4.13
CA GLU A 199 5.42 15.92 2.94
C GLU A 199 3.99 15.48 2.65
N GLY A 200 3.79 14.63 1.61
CA GLY A 200 2.52 13.97 1.33
C GLY A 200 1.36 14.93 1.15
N GLN A 201 1.60 16.04 0.45
CA GLN A 201 0.62 17.11 0.32
C GLN A 201 -0.49 16.78 -0.67
N HIS A 202 -1.71 17.11 -0.29
CA HIS A 202 -2.90 17.21 -1.15
C HIS A 202 -3.32 18.67 -1.26
N TRP A 203 -3.28 19.24 -2.47
CA TRP A 203 -3.53 20.64 -2.73
C TRP A 203 -4.83 20.83 -3.50
N PHE A 204 -5.82 21.51 -2.93
CA PHE A 204 -7.14 21.67 -3.53
C PHE A 204 -7.73 23.05 -3.30
N LYS A 205 -8.76 23.37 -4.05
CA LYS A 205 -9.55 24.60 -3.90
C LYS A 205 -10.97 24.27 -3.47
N GLN A 206 -11.44 24.97 -2.42
CA GLN A 206 -12.83 24.90 -2.00
C GLN A 206 -13.31 26.30 -1.56
N GLY A 207 -14.43 26.75 -2.13
CA GLY A 207 -14.91 28.10 -1.93
C GLY A 207 -13.87 29.15 -2.34
N ASP A 208 -13.56 30.08 -1.43
CA ASP A 208 -12.62 31.17 -1.65
C ASP A 208 -11.16 30.81 -1.34
N TYR A 209 -10.90 29.59 -0.80
CA TYR A 209 -9.59 29.20 -0.33
C TYR A 209 -8.97 28.07 -1.14
N TYR A 210 -7.65 28.14 -1.29
CA TYR A 210 -6.77 27.03 -1.62
C TYR A 210 -6.29 26.42 -0.31
N TYR A 211 -6.36 25.11 -0.20
CA TYR A 211 -5.94 24.33 0.97
C TYR A 211 -4.80 23.40 0.60
N ILE A 212 -3.91 23.20 1.55
CA ILE A 212 -2.88 22.16 1.50
C ILE A 212 -3.07 21.32 2.74
N ILE A 213 -3.55 20.08 2.57
CA ILE A 213 -3.47 19.03 3.58
C ILE A 213 -2.08 18.40 3.41
N TYR A 214 -1.31 18.29 4.47
CA TYR A 214 0.04 17.77 4.42
C TYR A 214 0.35 16.96 5.67
N SER A 215 1.35 16.11 5.59
CA SER A 215 1.78 15.28 6.71
C SER A 215 3.03 15.85 7.35
N ILE A 216 3.15 15.59 8.64
CA ILE A 216 4.27 16.02 9.49
C ILE A 216 4.80 14.85 10.30
N LYS A 217 6.00 15.00 10.86
CA LYS A 217 6.71 14.03 11.71
C LYS A 217 7.23 12.82 10.92
N GLY A 218 7.48 11.68 11.61
CA GLY A 218 8.07 10.48 11.01
C GLY A 218 7.02 9.56 10.38
N CYS A 219 7.16 9.27 9.07
CA CYS A 219 6.19 8.44 8.33
C CYS A 219 6.23 6.96 8.66
N CYS A 220 7.39 6.45 9.05
CA CYS A 220 7.71 5.06 8.76
C CYS A 220 8.45 4.37 9.91
N GLY A 221 8.22 3.05 10.03
CA GLY A 221 8.87 2.21 11.02
C GLY A 221 8.24 2.23 12.41
N PRO A 222 8.82 1.51 13.36
CA PRO A 222 8.20 1.26 14.67
C PRO A 222 8.08 2.50 15.58
N ASN A 223 8.83 3.56 15.29
CA ASN A 223 8.80 4.81 16.05
C ASN A 223 8.09 5.93 15.28
N SER A 224 7.34 5.59 14.26
CA SER A 224 6.63 6.57 13.43
C SER A 224 5.48 7.22 14.20
N ASP A 225 5.34 8.52 14.05
CA ASP A 225 4.35 9.36 14.75
C ASP A 225 3.62 10.31 13.78
N TYR A 226 3.53 9.91 12.53
CA TYR A 226 2.95 10.65 11.42
C TYR A 226 1.59 11.24 11.76
N ALA A 227 1.35 12.48 11.34
CA ALA A 227 0.10 13.19 11.59
C ALA A 227 -0.23 14.12 10.43
N VAL A 228 -1.50 14.48 10.27
CA VAL A 228 -2.00 15.34 9.19
C VAL A 228 -2.25 16.75 9.69
N SER A 229 -1.71 17.71 8.96
CA SER A 229 -1.88 19.15 9.18
C SER A 229 -2.52 19.81 7.97
N VAL A 230 -2.97 21.06 8.12
CA VAL A 230 -3.57 21.82 7.04
C VAL A 230 -3.14 23.29 7.07
N ALA A 231 -3.02 23.87 5.88
CA ALA A 231 -2.85 25.31 5.69
C ALA A 231 -3.79 25.79 4.58
N ARG A 232 -4.16 27.09 4.58
CA ARG A 232 -5.00 27.67 3.55
C ARG A 232 -4.55 29.06 3.10
N SER A 233 -4.95 29.46 1.91
CA SER A 233 -4.74 30.81 1.37
C SER A 233 -5.86 31.20 0.42
N LYS A 234 -6.16 32.49 0.33
CA LYS A 234 -7.04 33.05 -0.72
C LYS A 234 -6.36 33.16 -2.08
N LYS A 235 -5.05 32.93 -2.15
CA LYS A 235 -4.25 33.03 -3.37
C LYS A 235 -3.54 31.70 -3.63
N LEU A 236 -3.52 31.28 -4.89
CA LEU A 236 -2.84 30.06 -5.34
C LEU A 236 -1.39 29.95 -4.81
N LYS A 237 -0.64 31.04 -4.88
CA LYS A 237 0.78 31.09 -4.48
C LYS A 237 1.00 31.51 -3.01
N GLY A 238 -0.09 31.59 -2.23
CA GLY A 238 0.02 31.98 -0.84
C GLY A 238 0.08 33.49 -0.58
N PRO A 239 0.53 33.94 0.62
CA PRO A 239 1.03 33.09 1.71
C PRO A 239 -0.07 32.18 2.28
N TYR A 240 0.32 30.98 2.68
CA TYR A 240 -0.56 30.01 3.33
C TYR A 240 -0.51 30.15 4.84
N GLU A 241 -1.69 30.28 5.46
CA GLU A 241 -1.87 30.29 6.90
C GLU A 241 -2.00 28.85 7.40
N LYS A 242 -1.09 28.41 8.29
CA LYS A 242 -1.19 27.13 8.98
C LYS A 242 -2.32 27.19 10.02
N TYR A 243 -3.14 26.14 10.08
CA TYR A 243 -4.23 26.08 11.04
C TYR A 243 -3.70 26.03 12.48
N ALA A 244 -4.22 26.89 13.36
CA ALA A 244 -3.78 26.95 14.76
C ALA A 244 -4.07 25.67 15.55
N GLY A 245 -5.07 24.87 15.10
CA GLY A 245 -5.44 23.58 15.71
C GLY A 245 -4.71 22.36 15.14
N ASN A 246 -3.69 22.56 14.29
CA ASN A 246 -2.90 21.44 13.76
C ASN A 246 -2.24 20.60 14.85
N PRO A 247 -2.06 19.29 14.63
CA PRO A 247 -2.56 18.50 13.51
C PRO A 247 -4.08 18.32 13.55
N ILE A 248 -4.71 18.17 12.38
CA ILE A 248 -6.15 17.92 12.25
C ILE A 248 -6.51 16.43 12.34
N LEU A 249 -5.52 15.54 12.14
CA LEU A 249 -5.65 14.10 12.31
C LEU A 249 -4.34 13.55 12.85
N GLU A 250 -4.42 12.73 13.89
CA GLU A 250 -3.27 12.05 14.49
C GLU A 250 -3.65 10.65 14.99
N GLY A 251 -2.65 9.84 15.33
CA GLY A 251 -2.84 8.49 15.86
C GLY A 251 -3.63 8.46 17.18
N SER A 252 -4.03 7.26 17.56
CA SER A 252 -4.76 6.96 18.79
C SER A 252 -4.27 5.62 19.36
N ASP A 253 -4.97 5.09 20.37
CA ASP A 253 -4.71 3.73 20.85
C ASP A 253 -5.10 2.65 19.82
N GLU A 254 -5.97 2.99 18.84
CA GLU A 254 -6.44 2.05 17.81
C GLU A 254 -5.64 2.16 16.50
N VAL A 255 -4.97 3.29 16.26
CA VAL A 255 -4.33 3.61 14.97
C VAL A 255 -3.03 4.33 15.21
N LEU A 256 -1.94 3.81 14.67
CA LEU A 256 -0.63 4.44 14.78
C LEU A 256 -0.28 5.20 13.50
N SER A 257 0.34 6.37 13.65
CA SER A 257 1.06 7.02 12.54
C SER A 257 0.25 7.14 11.25
N ILE A 258 -0.62 8.15 11.16
CA ILE A 258 -1.55 8.32 10.04
C ILE A 258 -1.22 9.55 9.20
N GLY A 259 -1.20 9.39 7.88
CA GLY A 259 -0.92 10.51 6.96
C GLY A 259 -0.79 10.11 5.51
N HIS A 260 -0.33 11.03 4.70
CA HIS A 260 -0.10 10.95 3.27
C HIS A 260 -1.28 10.30 2.51
N GLY A 261 -2.18 11.12 2.05
CA GLY A 261 -3.36 10.63 1.33
C GLY A 261 -3.96 11.68 0.40
N THR A 262 -4.99 11.24 -0.31
CA THR A 262 -5.72 12.05 -1.28
C THR A 262 -7.22 12.04 -1.02
N LEU A 263 -7.88 13.14 -1.44
CA LEU A 263 -9.32 13.30 -1.32
C LEU A 263 -10.05 12.72 -2.54
N THR A 264 -11.22 12.16 -2.29
CA THR A 264 -12.20 11.83 -3.32
C THR A 264 -13.59 12.20 -2.85
N THR A 265 -14.52 12.35 -3.79
CA THR A 265 -15.92 12.67 -3.47
C THR A 265 -16.87 11.60 -4.00
N THR A 266 -17.90 11.29 -3.21
CA THR A 266 -18.98 10.41 -3.66
C THR A 266 -19.94 11.17 -4.58
N PRO A 267 -20.82 10.46 -5.34
CA PRO A 267 -21.88 11.10 -6.12
C PRO A 267 -22.80 11.99 -5.30
N GLU A 268 -22.99 11.67 -4.00
CA GLU A 268 -23.82 12.42 -3.06
C GLU A 268 -23.12 13.63 -2.44
N GLY A 269 -21.85 13.87 -2.81
CA GLY A 269 -21.07 15.04 -2.38
C GLY A 269 -20.34 14.88 -1.04
N LYS A 270 -20.28 13.67 -0.47
CA LYS A 270 -19.42 13.41 0.68
C LYS A 270 -17.96 13.35 0.25
N THR A 271 -17.07 13.91 1.06
CA THR A 271 -15.63 13.90 0.80
C THR A 271 -14.94 12.89 1.71
N TYR A 272 -14.08 12.07 1.13
CA TYR A 272 -13.28 11.07 1.84
C TYR A 272 -11.79 11.31 1.59
N TYR A 273 -11.00 11.10 2.65
CA TYR A 273 -9.55 11.09 2.62
C TYR A 273 -9.07 9.65 2.72
N LEU A 274 -8.40 9.17 1.67
CA LEU A 274 -7.72 7.87 1.66
C LEU A 274 -6.25 8.13 1.96
N CYS A 275 -5.77 7.69 3.11
CA CYS A 275 -4.39 7.86 3.57
C CYS A 275 -3.87 6.55 4.13
N HIS A 276 -2.62 6.48 4.58
CA HIS A 276 -2.14 5.27 5.22
C HIS A 276 -1.98 5.41 6.73
N ALA A 277 -2.03 4.26 7.42
CA ALA A 277 -1.70 4.14 8.84
C ALA A 277 -1.19 2.74 9.16
N TYR A 278 -0.61 2.60 10.36
CA TYR A 278 -0.36 1.30 10.97
C TYR A 278 -1.48 0.95 11.98
N LEU A 279 -1.77 -0.32 12.09
CA LEU A 279 -2.43 -0.85 13.28
C LEU A 279 -1.42 -1.06 14.43
N PRO A 280 -1.84 -0.97 15.70
CA PRO A 280 -0.94 -1.26 16.83
C PRO A 280 -0.60 -2.75 16.96
N ASP A 281 0.34 -3.07 17.84
CA ASP A 281 0.75 -4.42 18.23
C ASP A 281 1.05 -5.35 17.05
N ALA A 282 0.37 -6.48 16.96
CA ALA A 282 0.52 -7.44 15.86
C ALA A 282 0.20 -6.82 14.49
N GLY A 283 -0.74 -5.89 14.43
CA GLY A 283 -1.13 -5.20 13.21
C GLY A 283 -0.04 -4.32 12.59
N PHE A 284 0.96 -3.88 13.36
CA PHE A 284 2.13 -3.18 12.84
C PHE A 284 2.84 -3.98 11.74
N TYR A 285 2.85 -5.30 11.83
CA TYR A 285 3.53 -6.20 10.89
C TYR A 285 2.76 -6.42 9.58
N GLN A 286 1.59 -5.79 9.41
CA GLN A 286 0.90 -5.69 8.12
C GLN A 286 1.36 -4.48 7.30
N GLY A 287 2.17 -3.58 7.88
CA GLY A 287 2.71 -2.39 7.24
C GLY A 287 1.76 -1.20 7.25
N ARG A 288 2.01 -0.26 6.36
CA ARG A 288 1.21 0.95 6.17
C ARG A 288 0.03 0.62 5.26
N GLN A 289 -1.16 0.57 5.82
CA GLN A 289 -2.37 0.14 5.13
C GLN A 289 -3.29 1.33 4.82
N PRO A 290 -4.02 1.35 3.70
CA PRO A 290 -4.97 2.40 3.36
C PRO A 290 -6.16 2.50 4.31
N TYR A 291 -6.33 3.69 4.89
CA TYR A 291 -7.42 4.10 5.78
C TYR A 291 -8.31 5.11 5.09
N LEU A 292 -9.61 4.91 5.17
CA LEU A 292 -10.62 5.79 4.60
C LEU A 292 -11.34 6.55 5.72
N LEU A 293 -11.35 7.89 5.65
CA LEU A 293 -11.98 8.76 6.66
C LEU A 293 -12.85 9.81 5.97
N GLU A 294 -14.08 10.02 6.45
CA GLU A 294 -14.95 11.08 5.97
C GLU A 294 -14.48 12.43 6.51
N MET A 295 -14.23 13.38 5.59
CA MET A 295 -13.81 14.75 5.89
C MET A 295 -14.95 15.72 5.60
N LYS A 296 -15.06 16.76 6.42
CA LYS A 296 -15.99 17.87 6.23
C LYS A 296 -15.30 19.19 6.54
N MET A 297 -15.89 20.31 6.09
CA MET A 297 -15.48 21.65 6.53
C MET A 297 -16.24 22.02 7.81
N ASP A 298 -15.54 22.66 8.74
CA ASP A 298 -16.17 23.27 9.92
C ASP A 298 -16.80 24.64 9.59
N GLU A 299 -17.36 25.33 10.60
CA GLU A 299 -18.01 26.64 10.44
C GLU A 299 -17.00 27.75 10.03
N ASP A 300 -15.74 27.60 10.39
CA ASP A 300 -14.65 28.51 10.04
C ASP A 300 -13.95 28.15 8.72
N GLN A 301 -14.53 27.17 7.99
CA GLN A 301 -14.02 26.65 6.72
C GLN A 301 -12.64 25.97 6.86
N TRP A 302 -12.38 25.26 7.96
CA TRP A 302 -11.24 24.37 8.08
C TRP A 302 -11.65 22.91 7.89
N PRO A 303 -10.82 22.08 7.23
CA PRO A 303 -11.05 20.64 7.12
C PRO A 303 -11.01 19.97 8.50
N THR A 304 -11.99 19.12 8.77
CA THR A 304 -12.07 18.27 9.96
C THR A 304 -12.56 16.89 9.58
N PHE A 305 -12.27 15.88 10.41
CA PHE A 305 -12.74 14.52 10.20
C PHE A 305 -14.02 14.25 11.00
N VAL A 306 -14.96 13.50 10.41
CA VAL A 306 -16.27 13.22 11.03
C VAL A 306 -16.11 12.48 12.37
N THR A 307 -15.12 11.59 12.47
CA THR A 307 -14.81 10.85 13.70
C THR A 307 -13.84 11.59 14.65
N GLY A 308 -13.53 12.86 14.35
CA GLY A 308 -12.68 13.70 15.17
C GLY A 308 -11.19 13.66 14.79
N LYS A 309 -10.38 14.31 15.61
CA LYS A 309 -8.94 14.48 15.40
C LYS A 309 -8.15 13.18 15.58
N TYR A 310 -8.56 12.33 16.52
CA TYR A 310 -7.89 11.06 16.79
C TYR A 310 -8.44 9.96 15.90
N ALA A 311 -7.57 9.34 15.13
CA ALA A 311 -7.97 8.32 14.16
C ALA A 311 -8.68 7.13 14.83
N ARG A 312 -9.72 6.61 14.17
CA ARG A 312 -10.49 5.45 14.61
C ARG A 312 -10.50 4.38 13.54
N VAL A 313 -10.46 3.13 13.97
CA VAL A 313 -10.62 1.99 13.06
C VAL A 313 -12.04 1.98 12.48
N SER A 314 -13.05 2.14 13.33
CA SER A 314 -14.45 2.12 12.91
C SER A 314 -14.89 3.47 12.35
N GLN A 315 -15.46 3.46 11.14
CA GLN A 315 -15.90 4.65 10.40
C GLN A 315 -17.34 4.47 9.90
N PRO A 316 -18.14 5.56 9.81
CA PRO A 316 -19.48 5.50 9.21
C PRO A 316 -19.42 5.03 7.76
N MET A 317 -20.33 4.11 7.38
CA MET A 317 -20.44 3.64 5.99
C MET A 317 -20.69 4.80 5.02
N PRO A 318 -20.03 4.81 3.84
CA PRO A 318 -20.26 5.81 2.80
C PRO A 318 -21.72 5.88 2.34
N SER A 319 -22.40 4.75 2.28
CA SER A 319 -23.80 4.66 1.88
C SER A 319 -24.58 3.66 2.72
N ALA A 320 -25.90 3.83 2.77
CA ALA A 320 -26.80 2.87 3.41
C ALA A 320 -26.80 1.52 2.67
N ASN A 321 -27.01 0.44 3.41
CA ASN A 321 -27.07 -0.95 2.90
C ASN A 321 -25.76 -1.51 2.34
N LEU A 322 -24.65 -0.79 2.48
CA LEU A 322 -23.34 -1.32 2.15
C LEU A 322 -22.86 -2.27 3.25
N VAL A 323 -22.23 -3.36 2.86
CA VAL A 323 -21.61 -4.34 3.76
C VAL A 323 -20.14 -4.44 3.41
N GLN A 324 -19.29 -4.37 4.41
CA GLN A 324 -17.85 -4.65 4.25
C GLN A 324 -17.64 -6.15 4.15
N GLU A 325 -16.96 -6.56 3.08
CA GLU A 325 -16.53 -7.94 2.93
C GLU A 325 -15.31 -8.22 3.82
N PRO A 326 -15.21 -9.42 4.41
CA PRO A 326 -14.04 -9.79 5.20
C PRO A 326 -12.81 -9.92 4.31
N ALA A 327 -11.62 -9.71 4.88
CA ALA A 327 -10.36 -10.03 4.22
C ALA A 327 -10.34 -11.50 3.80
N THR A 328 -10.04 -11.75 2.53
CA THR A 328 -10.10 -13.10 1.96
C THR A 328 -8.74 -13.79 2.05
N ASP A 329 -8.79 -15.11 2.21
CA ASP A 329 -7.63 -15.96 2.03
C ASP A 329 -7.17 -15.93 0.56
N PHE A 330 -5.86 -16.01 0.38
CA PHE A 330 -5.31 -16.21 -0.96
C PHE A 330 -5.09 -17.71 -1.21
N TYR A 331 -5.61 -18.20 -2.31
CA TYR A 331 -5.39 -19.58 -2.77
C TYR A 331 -5.19 -19.58 -4.27
N ASP A 332 -4.06 -20.11 -4.72
CA ASP A 332 -3.71 -20.20 -6.14
C ASP A 332 -3.21 -21.61 -6.47
N THR A 333 -3.86 -22.26 -7.41
CA THR A 333 -3.53 -23.60 -7.95
C THR A 333 -2.96 -23.51 -9.35
N PHE A 334 -2.65 -22.31 -9.81
CA PHE A 334 -2.01 -22.03 -11.09
C PHE A 334 -2.73 -22.59 -12.32
N ASN A 335 -4.06 -22.66 -12.23
CA ASN A 335 -4.92 -23.11 -13.33
C ASN A 335 -5.28 -22.00 -14.33
N ALA A 336 -4.93 -20.74 -14.01
CA ALA A 336 -5.13 -19.60 -14.90
C ALA A 336 -4.00 -19.49 -15.93
N GLU A 337 -4.27 -18.84 -17.06
CA GLU A 337 -3.23 -18.56 -18.08
C GLU A 337 -2.20 -17.54 -17.63
N LYS A 338 -2.58 -16.64 -16.69
CA LYS A 338 -1.75 -15.54 -16.20
C LYS A 338 -1.52 -15.66 -14.70
N ILE A 339 -0.33 -15.24 -14.28
CA ILE A 339 0.00 -15.06 -12.87
C ILE A 339 -0.91 -13.97 -12.29
N ARG A 340 -1.46 -14.21 -11.11
CA ARG A 340 -2.37 -13.28 -10.43
C ARG A 340 -1.64 -12.00 -10.00
N PRO A 341 -2.32 -10.84 -10.01
CA PRO A 341 -1.69 -9.54 -9.73
C PRO A 341 -1.21 -9.35 -8.28
N GLU A 342 -1.62 -10.21 -7.35
CA GLU A 342 -1.17 -10.16 -5.96
C GLU A 342 0.29 -10.63 -5.78
N TRP A 343 0.83 -11.37 -6.75
CA TRP A 343 2.21 -11.82 -6.71
C TRP A 343 3.21 -10.67 -6.93
N THR A 344 4.23 -10.63 -6.08
CA THR A 344 5.31 -9.63 -6.15
C THR A 344 6.66 -10.31 -5.98
N TRP A 345 7.74 -9.68 -6.48
CA TRP A 345 9.09 -10.23 -6.33
C TRP A 345 10.14 -9.16 -6.01
N ASN A 346 11.27 -9.62 -5.47
CA ASN A 346 12.38 -8.83 -4.96
C ASN A 346 13.31 -8.30 -6.08
N TYR A 347 12.78 -7.54 -7.03
CA TYR A 347 13.46 -7.10 -8.25
C TYR A 347 14.83 -6.44 -8.07
N PRO A 348 15.17 -5.70 -6.99
CA PRO A 348 16.48 -5.08 -6.87
C PRO A 348 17.59 -6.11 -6.63
N TYR A 349 17.25 -7.27 -6.11
CA TYR A 349 18.20 -8.27 -5.60
C TYR A 349 18.26 -9.54 -6.44
N ALA A 350 17.27 -9.79 -7.28
CA ALA A 350 17.23 -10.96 -8.14
C ALA A 350 16.67 -10.66 -9.53
N ASN A 351 17.18 -11.40 -10.54
CA ASN A 351 16.61 -11.46 -11.88
C ASN A 351 15.53 -12.53 -11.90
N ALA A 352 14.33 -12.19 -11.43
CA ALA A 352 13.22 -13.11 -11.32
C ALA A 352 12.51 -13.32 -12.67
N LYS A 353 12.16 -14.57 -12.94
CA LYS A 353 11.24 -14.96 -14.02
C LYS A 353 10.23 -15.93 -13.45
N ALA A 354 8.98 -15.78 -13.86
CA ALA A 354 7.92 -16.71 -13.49
C ALA A 354 7.01 -17.01 -14.68
N SER A 355 6.47 -18.22 -14.70
CA SER A 355 5.49 -18.65 -15.69
C SER A 355 4.62 -19.76 -15.12
N ILE A 356 3.41 -19.89 -15.60
CA ILE A 356 2.56 -21.04 -15.32
C ILE A 356 2.84 -22.10 -16.38
N LYS A 357 3.19 -23.30 -15.95
CA LYS A 357 3.49 -24.43 -16.82
C LYS A 357 2.98 -25.73 -16.21
N ASP A 358 2.17 -26.48 -16.96
CA ASP A 358 1.62 -27.79 -16.57
C ASP A 358 0.86 -27.77 -15.23
N GLY A 359 0.24 -26.62 -14.87
CA GLY A 359 -0.48 -26.43 -13.62
C GLY A 359 0.40 -26.08 -12.41
N ASP A 360 1.67 -25.76 -12.63
CA ASP A 360 2.61 -25.27 -11.60
C ASP A 360 3.04 -23.83 -11.87
N LEU A 361 3.29 -23.07 -10.80
CA LEU A 361 4.05 -21.84 -10.89
C LEU A 361 5.55 -22.17 -10.92
N VAL A 362 6.17 -21.93 -12.06
CA VAL A 362 7.60 -22.14 -12.27
C VAL A 362 8.33 -20.82 -12.09
N ILE A 363 9.17 -20.73 -11.06
CA ILE A 363 10.04 -19.57 -10.84
C ILE A 363 11.49 -19.92 -11.10
N SER A 364 12.23 -18.99 -11.69
CA SER A 364 13.65 -19.10 -12.00
C SER A 364 14.34 -17.75 -11.90
N GLY A 365 15.65 -17.77 -11.95
CA GLY A 365 16.46 -16.56 -11.93
C GLY A 365 17.70 -16.71 -11.08
N SER A 366 18.42 -15.61 -10.93
CA SER A 366 19.68 -15.57 -10.20
C SER A 366 19.82 -14.30 -9.38
N PRO A 367 20.64 -14.31 -8.33
CA PRO A 367 21.00 -13.08 -7.59
C PRO A 367 21.57 -12.01 -8.52
N LYS A 368 21.30 -10.74 -8.21
CA LYS A 368 21.90 -9.55 -8.83
C LYS A 368 23.03 -9.00 -7.96
N ASP A 369 24.03 -8.39 -8.61
CA ASP A 369 24.99 -7.45 -8.01
C ASP A 369 25.51 -7.85 -6.61
N ASN A 370 26.09 -9.02 -6.49
CA ASN A 370 26.61 -9.57 -5.23
C ASN A 370 25.55 -9.89 -4.16
N SER A 371 24.26 -9.83 -4.47
CA SER A 371 23.24 -10.36 -3.59
C SER A 371 23.48 -11.85 -3.34
N LYS A 372 23.37 -12.28 -2.09
CA LYS A 372 23.47 -13.69 -1.70
C LYS A 372 22.12 -14.38 -1.67
N THR A 373 21.04 -13.65 -1.96
CA THR A 373 19.69 -14.18 -1.89
C THR A 373 19.10 -14.45 -3.26
N GLY A 374 18.34 -15.53 -3.37
CA GLY A 374 17.68 -15.93 -4.61
C GLY A 374 16.42 -15.14 -4.91
N VAL A 375 15.57 -15.72 -5.74
CA VAL A 375 14.28 -15.17 -6.14
C VAL A 375 13.26 -15.44 -5.06
N ALA A 376 12.64 -14.39 -4.55
CA ALA A 376 11.49 -14.44 -3.65
C ALA A 376 10.25 -13.95 -4.37
N TYR A 377 9.26 -14.82 -4.54
CA TYR A 377 7.92 -14.52 -5.02
C TYR A 377 6.97 -14.49 -3.84
N CYS A 378 6.45 -13.32 -3.50
CA CYS A 378 5.82 -13.04 -2.22
C CYS A 378 4.44 -12.41 -2.37
N LEU A 379 3.66 -12.53 -1.31
CA LEU A 379 2.31 -11.98 -1.16
C LEU A 379 2.30 -10.93 -0.05
N ARG A 380 1.34 -10.03 -0.11
CA ARG A 380 1.03 -9.13 1.02
C ARG A 380 0.04 -9.86 1.94
N PRO A 381 0.38 -10.07 3.22
CA PRO A 381 -0.57 -10.67 4.16
C PRO A 381 -1.69 -9.68 4.48
N SER A 382 -2.92 -10.18 4.55
CA SER A 382 -4.10 -9.39 4.91
C SER A 382 -4.49 -9.50 6.40
N SER A 383 -3.78 -10.35 7.15
CA SER A 383 -3.89 -10.51 8.61
C SER A 383 -2.50 -10.52 9.23
N PRO A 384 -2.33 -10.06 10.48
CA PRO A 384 -1.06 -10.21 11.21
C PRO A 384 -0.74 -11.68 11.50
N ASP A 385 -1.77 -12.49 11.68
CA ASP A 385 -1.64 -13.93 11.95
C ASP A 385 -2.11 -14.72 10.73
N TYR A 386 -1.21 -15.53 10.19
CA TYR A 386 -1.47 -16.26 8.95
C TYR A 386 -0.64 -17.54 8.83
N THR A 387 -1.11 -18.42 7.96
CA THR A 387 -0.40 -19.63 7.55
C THR A 387 -0.16 -19.61 6.04
N LEU A 388 1.12 -19.64 5.63
CA LEU A 388 1.54 -19.89 4.25
C LEU A 388 1.82 -21.37 4.07
N GLU A 389 1.27 -21.97 3.00
CA GLU A 389 1.48 -23.38 2.65
C GLU A 389 1.70 -23.54 1.15
N THR A 390 2.60 -24.44 0.78
CA THR A 390 2.87 -24.81 -0.61
C THR A 390 3.28 -26.28 -0.72
N ALA A 391 3.22 -26.82 -1.93
CA ALA A 391 3.77 -28.12 -2.26
C ALA A 391 4.57 -28.09 -3.56
N PHE A 392 5.57 -28.96 -3.64
CA PHE A 392 6.39 -29.13 -4.82
C PHE A 392 7.04 -30.53 -4.87
N VAL A 393 7.55 -30.90 -6.07
CA VAL A 393 8.31 -32.13 -6.26
C VAL A 393 9.77 -31.91 -5.84
N ASN A 394 10.26 -32.71 -4.90
CA ASN A 394 11.62 -32.61 -4.35
C ASN A 394 12.63 -33.39 -5.20
N HIS A 395 13.06 -32.78 -6.32
CA HIS A 395 14.11 -33.33 -7.18
C HIS A 395 15.29 -32.37 -7.39
N ALA A 396 15.15 -31.13 -6.94
CA ALA A 396 16.13 -30.08 -7.18
C ALA A 396 17.43 -30.30 -6.41
N LYS A 397 18.53 -29.94 -7.07
CA LYS A 397 19.86 -29.85 -6.42
C LYS A 397 20.13 -28.48 -5.84
N HIS A 398 19.41 -27.46 -6.29
CA HIS A 398 19.41 -26.11 -5.77
C HIS A 398 18.43 -25.97 -4.59
N TRP A 399 18.45 -24.83 -3.93
CA TRP A 399 17.59 -24.51 -2.81
C TRP A 399 16.22 -24.05 -3.28
N GLN A 400 15.16 -24.66 -2.76
CA GLN A 400 13.77 -24.28 -3.03
C GLN A 400 12.90 -24.45 -1.78
N GLY A 401 11.89 -23.59 -1.63
CA GLY A 401 10.99 -23.66 -0.48
C GLY A 401 10.15 -22.41 -0.29
N ILE A 402 9.97 -21.99 0.97
CA ILE A 402 9.21 -20.82 1.37
C ILE A 402 10.09 -19.83 2.10
N THR A 403 9.67 -18.56 2.13
CA THR A 403 10.41 -17.48 2.75
C THR A 403 9.49 -16.49 3.48
N LEU A 404 10.01 -15.84 4.50
CA LEU A 404 9.58 -14.52 4.95
C LEU A 404 10.70 -13.56 4.60
N TYR A 405 10.47 -12.70 3.61
CA TYR A 405 11.49 -11.89 2.96
C TYR A 405 11.36 -10.41 3.31
N GLY A 406 12.32 -9.85 4.03
CA GLY A 406 12.44 -8.41 4.29
C GLY A 406 13.23 -7.70 3.19
N ASP A 407 14.49 -8.08 3.03
CA ASP A 407 15.40 -7.67 1.94
C ASP A 407 16.51 -8.70 1.75
N ALA A 408 17.51 -8.39 0.91
CA ALA A 408 18.63 -9.30 0.63
C ALA A 408 19.54 -9.59 1.83
N GLU A 409 19.47 -8.79 2.88
CA GLU A 409 20.27 -8.96 4.09
C GLU A 409 19.45 -9.47 5.28
N ASN A 410 18.10 -9.53 5.14
CA ASN A 410 17.19 -9.87 6.24
C ASN A 410 16.02 -10.69 5.71
N LEU A 411 16.14 -12.02 5.81
CA LEU A 411 15.10 -12.99 5.44
C LEU A 411 15.30 -14.30 6.19
N ILE A 412 14.25 -15.09 6.27
CA ILE A 412 14.29 -16.45 6.71
C ILE A 412 13.69 -17.35 5.63
N THR A 413 14.34 -18.49 5.36
CA THR A 413 13.85 -19.48 4.41
C THR A 413 13.72 -20.84 5.06
N TRP A 414 12.64 -21.54 4.74
CA TRP A 414 12.43 -22.96 5.05
C TRP A 414 12.38 -23.72 3.74
N GLY A 415 13.35 -24.56 3.48
CA GLY A 415 13.48 -25.16 2.15
C GLY A 415 14.35 -26.41 2.13
N VAL A 416 14.52 -26.93 0.93
CA VAL A 416 15.23 -28.17 0.66
C VAL A 416 16.18 -28.00 -0.52
N SER A 417 17.33 -28.69 -0.43
CA SER A 417 18.25 -28.96 -1.54
C SER A 417 18.63 -30.41 -1.51
N LYS A 418 18.35 -31.18 -2.55
CA LYS A 418 18.42 -32.64 -2.55
C LYS A 418 17.58 -33.23 -1.41
N ASN A 419 18.21 -33.82 -0.40
CA ASN A 419 17.57 -34.38 0.79
C ASN A 419 17.79 -33.57 2.06
N ARG A 420 18.52 -32.45 1.98
CA ARG A 420 18.81 -31.57 3.10
C ARG A 420 17.68 -30.55 3.26
N LEU A 421 16.89 -30.68 4.28
CA LEU A 421 15.81 -29.78 4.67
C LEU A 421 16.36 -28.88 5.79
N ALA A 422 16.29 -27.56 5.65
CA ALA A 422 16.83 -26.65 6.68
C ALA A 422 16.10 -25.32 6.75
N ILE A 423 16.21 -24.65 7.91
CA ILE A 423 15.88 -23.25 8.10
C ILE A 423 17.17 -22.44 8.00
N LYS A 424 17.23 -21.54 7.01
CA LYS A 424 18.30 -20.55 6.88
C LYS A 424 17.77 -19.18 7.31
N LEU A 425 18.45 -18.53 8.24
CA LEU A 425 18.21 -17.15 8.63
C LEU A 425 19.35 -16.29 8.09
N ILE A 426 19.04 -15.25 7.35
CA ILE A 426 19.97 -14.18 7.01
C ILE A 426 19.56 -12.94 7.81
N ARG A 427 20.49 -12.42 8.60
CA ARG A 427 20.31 -11.22 9.41
C ARG A 427 21.52 -10.31 9.24
N ASN A 428 21.29 -9.09 8.76
CA ASN A 428 22.36 -8.13 8.43
C ASN A 428 23.45 -8.77 7.55
N GLY A 429 23.01 -9.52 6.52
CA GLY A 429 23.87 -10.19 5.54
C GLY A 429 24.64 -11.41 6.07
N LYS A 430 24.44 -11.84 7.32
CA LYS A 430 25.05 -13.03 7.90
C LYS A 430 24.05 -14.19 7.90
N GLU A 431 24.47 -15.30 7.27
CA GLU A 431 23.68 -16.54 7.22
C GLU A 431 23.93 -17.41 8.46
N GLU A 432 22.86 -17.96 9.00
CA GLU A 432 22.84 -18.92 10.09
C GLU A 432 21.88 -20.07 9.76
N ILE A 433 22.27 -21.30 10.03
CA ILE A 433 21.38 -22.48 9.96
C ILE A 433 20.76 -22.68 11.33
N ILE A 434 19.47 -22.43 11.42
CA ILE A 434 18.69 -22.54 12.67
C ILE A 434 18.30 -24.00 12.93
N SER A 435 17.98 -24.74 11.89
CA SER A 435 17.55 -26.14 11.96
C SER A 435 17.96 -26.87 10.71
N GLU A 436 18.33 -28.16 10.85
CA GLU A 436 18.72 -28.98 9.73
C GLU A 436 18.27 -30.43 9.94
N GLY A 437 17.79 -31.06 8.87
CA GLY A 437 17.39 -32.46 8.85
C GLY A 437 17.49 -33.07 7.47
N THR A 438 17.18 -34.36 7.42
CA THR A 438 17.13 -35.11 6.14
C THR A 438 15.69 -35.48 5.83
N VAL A 439 15.24 -35.18 4.61
CA VAL A 439 13.94 -35.56 4.09
C VAL A 439 14.12 -36.48 2.86
N ARG A 440 13.44 -37.63 2.86
CA ARG A 440 13.46 -38.60 1.75
C ARG A 440 12.04 -38.83 1.25
N THR A 441 11.54 -37.87 0.49
CA THR A 441 10.23 -37.95 -0.17
C THR A 441 10.29 -37.25 -1.51
N SER A 442 9.53 -37.71 -2.50
CA SER A 442 9.38 -37.04 -3.79
C SER A 442 8.43 -35.86 -3.72
N ASN A 443 7.37 -35.94 -2.88
CA ASN A 443 6.44 -34.84 -2.67
C ASN A 443 6.75 -34.20 -1.32
N LEU A 444 6.87 -32.89 -1.31
CA LEU A 444 7.16 -32.12 -0.11
C LEU A 444 6.17 -30.97 0.02
N TYR A 445 5.53 -30.91 1.16
CA TYR A 445 4.66 -29.81 1.58
C TYR A 445 5.40 -29.03 2.66
N LEU A 446 5.44 -27.71 2.52
CA LEU A 446 6.03 -26.80 3.48
C LEU A 446 4.96 -25.85 4.01
N ARG A 447 5.05 -25.56 5.29
CA ARG A 447 4.18 -24.62 6.00
C ARG A 447 4.99 -23.67 6.86
N MET A 448 4.63 -22.38 6.80
CA MET A 448 5.08 -21.34 7.72
C MET A 448 3.85 -20.74 8.39
N LYS A 449 3.87 -20.66 9.72
CA LYS A 449 2.83 -19.99 10.51
C LYS A 449 3.42 -18.76 11.19
N ILE A 450 2.76 -17.61 11.02
CA ILE A 450 3.06 -16.37 11.75
C ILE A 450 1.97 -16.17 12.80
N THR A 451 2.40 -15.83 14.01
CA THR A 451 1.52 -15.48 15.13
C THR A 451 2.00 -14.19 15.80
N GLU A 452 1.06 -13.42 16.32
CA GLU A 452 1.31 -12.09 16.89
C GLU A 452 2.09 -11.16 15.93
N GLY A 453 1.91 -11.35 14.62
CA GLY A 453 2.61 -10.63 13.57
C GLY A 453 4.12 -10.90 13.45
N LYS A 454 4.75 -11.49 14.46
CA LYS A 454 6.23 -11.54 14.60
C LYS A 454 6.83 -12.86 15.01
N TYR A 455 6.05 -13.87 15.35
CA TYR A 455 6.58 -15.17 15.71
C TYR A 455 6.36 -16.16 14.57
N CYS A 456 7.45 -16.69 14.03
CA CYS A 456 7.45 -17.62 12.92
C CYS A 456 7.71 -19.05 13.39
N SER A 457 6.92 -20.00 12.91
CA SER A 457 7.14 -21.43 13.07
C SER A 457 7.04 -22.14 11.73
N PHE A 458 7.72 -23.28 11.59
CA PHE A 458 7.79 -24.06 10.35
C PHE A 458 7.42 -25.51 10.57
N SER A 459 6.81 -26.11 9.56
CA SER A 459 6.55 -27.55 9.53
C SER A 459 6.58 -28.08 8.10
N TRP A 460 6.75 -29.38 7.95
CA TRP A 460 6.73 -30.06 6.68
C TRP A 460 5.88 -31.33 6.71
N SER A 461 5.43 -31.78 5.54
CA SER A 461 4.68 -33.01 5.38
C SER A 461 5.04 -33.70 4.07
N LYS A 462 4.87 -35.03 4.02
CA LYS A 462 5.00 -35.82 2.80
C LYS A 462 3.65 -36.05 2.08
N ASP A 463 2.54 -35.80 2.75
CA ASP A 463 1.19 -36.13 2.30
C ASP A 463 0.19 -34.97 2.43
N GLY A 464 0.65 -33.81 2.93
CA GLY A 464 -0.19 -32.63 3.20
C GLY A 464 -1.17 -32.79 4.37
N LYS A 465 -1.13 -33.91 5.08
CA LYS A 465 -2.07 -34.24 6.17
C LYS A 465 -1.35 -34.38 7.52
N THR A 466 -0.26 -35.10 7.54
CA THR A 466 0.55 -35.30 8.78
C THR A 466 1.74 -34.37 8.77
N TRP A 467 1.76 -33.43 9.70
CA TRP A 467 2.76 -32.35 9.77
C TRP A 467 3.79 -32.63 10.85
N ILE A 468 5.05 -32.43 10.50
CA ILE A 468 6.20 -32.54 11.39
C ILE A 468 6.76 -31.13 11.60
N SER A 469 6.74 -30.66 12.85
CA SER A 469 7.29 -29.36 13.20
C SER A 469 8.82 -29.37 13.08
N ALA A 470 9.38 -28.28 12.57
CA ALA A 470 10.81 -28.05 12.60
C ALA A 470 11.25 -27.70 14.03
N ASP A 471 12.32 -28.33 14.52
CA ASP A 471 12.97 -27.91 15.74
C ASP A 471 13.80 -26.64 15.44
N MET A 472 13.60 -25.59 16.22
CA MET A 472 14.33 -24.34 16.14
C MET A 472 15.14 -24.14 17.43
N ASN A 473 16.18 -24.95 17.60
CA ASN A 473 17.07 -24.92 18.78
C ASN A 473 16.31 -25.13 20.12
N GLY A 474 15.33 -26.05 20.12
CA GLY A 474 14.48 -26.33 21.28
C GLY A 474 13.31 -25.37 21.48
N PHE A 475 13.14 -24.38 20.57
CA PHE A 475 12.01 -23.44 20.57
C PHE A 475 11.05 -23.79 19.43
N GLY A 476 9.77 -23.82 19.70
CA GLY A 476 8.73 -24.13 18.68
C GLY A 476 8.47 -22.97 17.72
N ARG A 477 8.96 -21.76 18.02
CA ARG A 477 8.82 -20.53 17.21
C ARG A 477 9.97 -19.57 17.46
N MET A 478 10.22 -18.65 16.52
CA MET A 478 11.23 -17.60 16.68
C MET A 478 10.67 -16.22 16.34
N ASN A 479 11.22 -15.19 16.99
CA ASN A 479 10.88 -13.81 16.71
C ASN A 479 11.59 -13.32 15.45
N VAL A 480 10.82 -12.83 14.49
CA VAL A 480 11.29 -12.35 13.18
C VAL A 480 11.15 -10.83 13.00
N HIS A 481 10.96 -10.08 14.10
CA HIS A 481 10.89 -8.61 14.08
C HIS A 481 12.07 -7.96 13.34
N SER A 482 13.27 -8.52 13.46
CA SER A 482 14.48 -8.01 12.80
C SER A 482 14.43 -8.05 11.26
N LEU A 483 13.45 -8.74 10.65
CA LEU A 483 13.26 -8.77 9.21
C LEU A 483 12.45 -7.56 8.69
N VAL A 484 11.80 -6.81 9.58
CA VAL A 484 11.06 -5.59 9.22
C VAL A 484 12.04 -4.48 8.84
N ARG A 485 11.76 -3.79 7.75
CA ARG A 485 12.53 -2.64 7.28
C ARG A 485 11.84 -1.33 7.68
N TRP A 486 12.56 -0.21 7.57
CA TRP A 486 12.06 1.09 8.01
C TRP A 486 10.80 1.55 7.23
N ASP A 487 10.71 1.20 5.94
CA ASP A 487 9.66 1.67 5.02
C ASP A 487 8.67 0.57 4.58
N ARG A 488 8.91 -0.69 4.98
CA ARG A 488 8.12 -1.84 4.57
C ARG A 488 8.26 -3.02 5.53
N ILE A 489 7.34 -3.96 5.41
CA ILE A 489 7.35 -5.21 6.18
C ILE A 489 8.01 -6.36 5.40
N ALA A 490 8.28 -7.45 6.10
CA ALA A 490 8.65 -8.71 5.47
C ALA A 490 7.40 -9.39 4.86
N ARG A 491 7.56 -9.99 3.66
CA ARG A 491 6.48 -10.66 2.94
C ARG A 491 6.67 -12.17 2.91
N PRO A 492 5.60 -12.95 3.17
CA PRO A 492 5.61 -14.40 2.99
C PRO A 492 5.57 -14.78 1.51
N GLY A 493 6.22 -15.88 1.14
CA GLY A 493 6.19 -16.35 -0.24
C GLY A 493 6.97 -17.63 -0.48
N ILE A 494 7.12 -17.95 -1.77
CA ILE A 494 7.94 -19.05 -2.27
C ILE A 494 9.33 -18.55 -2.65
N TYR A 495 10.31 -19.45 -2.63
CA TYR A 495 11.72 -19.09 -2.75
C TYR A 495 12.50 -20.06 -3.64
N HIS A 496 13.33 -19.49 -4.51
CA HIS A 496 14.25 -20.22 -5.39
C HIS A 496 15.66 -19.62 -5.30
N GLU A 497 16.67 -20.45 -5.05
CA GLU A 497 18.07 -20.07 -5.04
C GLU A 497 18.86 -21.08 -5.85
N GLY A 498 19.04 -20.80 -7.12
CA GLY A 498 19.69 -21.66 -8.10
C GLY A 498 20.49 -20.85 -9.12
N LYS A 499 21.04 -21.53 -10.12
CA LYS A 499 21.65 -20.89 -11.28
C LYS A 499 20.57 -20.35 -12.20
N ALA A 500 20.97 -19.49 -13.13
CA ALA A 500 20.05 -18.82 -14.06
C ALA A 500 19.25 -19.79 -14.97
N ASP A 501 19.75 -21.01 -15.19
CA ASP A 501 19.13 -22.07 -15.97
C ASP A 501 18.36 -23.09 -15.13
N GLU A 502 18.36 -22.96 -13.80
CA GLU A 502 17.60 -23.79 -12.87
C GLU A 502 16.27 -23.13 -12.52
N SER A 503 15.25 -23.93 -12.21
CA SER A 503 13.92 -23.47 -11.83
C SER A 503 13.32 -24.33 -10.73
N SER A 504 12.39 -23.74 -9.97
CA SER A 504 11.56 -24.42 -8.99
C SER A 504 10.10 -24.33 -9.40
N ALA A 505 9.38 -25.43 -9.30
CA ALA A 505 7.96 -25.53 -9.66
C ALA A 505 7.13 -25.80 -8.40
N PHE A 506 6.08 -25.03 -8.19
CA PHE A 506 5.18 -25.10 -7.04
C PHE A 506 3.76 -25.37 -7.52
N SER A 507 3.11 -26.41 -6.96
CA SER A 507 1.81 -26.87 -7.45
C SER A 507 0.62 -26.10 -6.89
N TYR A 508 0.79 -25.42 -5.77
CA TYR A 508 -0.16 -24.44 -5.24
C TYR A 508 0.50 -23.55 -4.19
N VAL A 509 -0.12 -22.44 -3.89
CA VAL A 509 0.18 -21.61 -2.72
C VAL A 509 -1.12 -21.21 -2.04
N SER A 510 -1.15 -21.36 -0.72
CA SER A 510 -2.24 -20.92 0.15
C SER A 510 -1.69 -19.99 1.20
N LEU A 511 -2.27 -18.79 1.33
CA LEU A 511 -2.03 -17.85 2.43
C LEU A 511 -3.37 -17.64 3.13
N ARG A 512 -3.53 -18.27 4.30
CA ARG A 512 -4.77 -18.25 5.07
C ARG A 512 -4.61 -17.36 6.28
N ASN A 513 -5.59 -16.50 6.50
CA ASN A 513 -5.71 -15.72 7.71
C ASN A 513 -6.05 -16.64 8.88
N GLU A 514 -5.40 -16.41 10.01
CA GLU A 514 -5.70 -17.11 11.25
C GLU A 514 -6.56 -16.20 12.14
N PRO A 515 -7.53 -16.78 12.89
CA PRO A 515 -8.42 -15.99 13.75
C PRO A 515 -7.71 -15.37 14.94
#